data_d9b9fb689f9e5c3de70d94086f46e3b8
#
_entry.id   d9b9fb689f9e5c3de70d94086f46e3b8
#
_cell.length_a   1.000
_cell.length_b   1.000
_cell.length_c   1.000
_cell.angle_alpha   90.00
_cell.angle_beta   90.00
_cell.angle_gamma   90.00
#
_symmetry.space_group_name_H-M   'P 1'
#
loop_
_entity.id
_entity.type
_entity.pdbx_description
1 polymer ?
#
loop_
_entity_poly.entity_id
_entity_poly.type
_entity_poly.pdbx_seq_one_letter_code
_entity_poly.pdbx_strand_id
1 'polypeptide(L)'
;MQKKRWLISLSLITTLIVSLLISPVEILASQRADQSDQWTQIKKRGTLLIGVDDSFVPMDFRQKNGTLVGYDVDLSRAVCKVLGLKPEFQSIDWAMKETELKNGTIDVIWNGYTATPARAKQQAFSRVYERSGQSLVVRKDAGIHSFADMKGKVVGLQQGSTAYTDFYKYPAKLKRYVKGRIIYQDNNSAFLDLKAGRIDGVLTGTVYGGYYAKHLAGSNDYKLIGSDVFPQDEVAVGIRKKDRTLVKKINYALKVLQKDGTLRQINKKWLGIDTDYLGPVDQFK
;
A
#
# COMPACT_ATOMS: atom_id res chain seq x y z
N MET A 1 80.40 -4.83 40.95
CA MET A 1 78.98 -4.62 41.33
C MET A 1 78.38 -3.59 40.36
N GLN A 2 77.66 -4.05 39.30
CA GLN A 2 77.15 -3.19 38.26
C GLN A 2 75.65 -3.02 38.48
N LYS A 3 75.14 -1.80 38.65
CA LYS A 3 73.69 -1.43 38.70
C LYS A 3 73.22 -1.30 37.26
N LYS A 4 72.33 -2.20 36.78
CA LYS A 4 71.61 -2.07 35.55
C LYS A 4 70.48 -1.07 35.69
N ARG A 5 70.54 0.04 34.95
CA ARG A 5 69.47 1.03 34.82
C ARG A 5 68.49 0.51 33.74
N TRP A 6 67.22 0.29 34.12
CA TRP A 6 66.15 0.03 33.20
C TRP A 6 65.61 1.36 32.71
N LEU A 7 65.68 1.60 31.42
CA LEU A 7 65.00 2.70 30.73
C LEU A 7 63.61 2.18 30.33
N ILE A 8 62.58 2.75 30.93
CA ILE A 8 61.19 2.53 30.54
C ILE A 8 60.90 3.50 29.41
N SER A 9 60.74 2.97 28.18
CA SER A 9 60.25 3.74 27.02
C SER A 9 58.76 3.94 27.17
N LEU A 10 58.35 5.17 27.44
CA LEU A 10 56.94 5.58 27.44
C LEU A 10 56.53 5.81 25.98
N SER A 11 55.90 4.81 25.36
CA SER A 11 55.28 4.95 24.05
C SER A 11 53.94 5.68 24.19
N LEU A 12 53.90 6.95 23.79
CA LEU A 12 52.66 7.72 23.66
C LEU A 12 51.89 7.16 22.46
N ILE A 13 50.84 6.38 22.73
CA ILE A 13 49.83 6.03 21.75
C ILE A 13 48.91 7.24 21.67
N THR A 14 49.11 8.12 20.71
CA THR A 14 48.18 9.15 20.28
C THR A 14 47.03 8.49 19.56
N THR A 15 45.95 8.15 20.29
CA THR A 15 44.69 7.74 19.72
C THR A 15 44.03 8.95 19.07
N LEU A 16 44.10 9.03 17.74
CA LEU A 16 43.44 10.05 16.95
C LEU A 16 41.90 9.75 17.00
N ILE A 17 41.21 10.33 17.98
CA ILE A 17 39.75 10.36 17.98
C ILE A 17 39.34 11.37 16.90
N VAL A 18 39.06 10.88 15.70
CA VAL A 18 38.30 11.62 14.70
C VAL A 18 36.87 11.64 15.16
N SER A 19 36.54 12.54 16.06
CA SER A 19 35.17 12.91 16.35
C SER A 19 34.62 13.60 15.09
N LEU A 20 33.77 12.88 14.34
CA LEU A 20 32.89 13.49 13.35
C LEU A 20 32.02 14.52 14.07
N LEU A 21 32.48 15.75 14.10
CA LEU A 21 31.66 16.91 14.52
C LEU A 21 30.61 17.14 13.44
N ILE A 22 29.51 16.35 13.49
CA ILE A 22 28.28 16.74 12.81
C ILE A 22 27.84 18.01 13.47
N SER A 23 27.94 19.14 12.76
CA SER A 23 27.61 20.44 13.32
C SER A 23 26.12 20.46 13.71
N PRO A 24 25.74 21.10 14.84
CA PRO A 24 24.33 21.23 15.22
C PRO A 24 23.48 21.92 14.13
N VAL A 25 24.11 22.68 13.24
CA VAL A 25 23.47 23.29 12.07
C VAL A 25 23.07 22.23 11.04
N GLU A 26 23.88 21.19 10.81
CA GLU A 26 23.54 20.10 9.89
C GLU A 26 22.43 19.22 10.43
N ILE A 27 22.39 18.96 11.75
CA ILE A 27 21.31 18.24 12.40
C ILE A 27 20.00 19.04 12.33
N LEU A 28 20.04 20.35 12.59
CA LEU A 28 18.89 21.26 12.48
C LEU A 28 18.42 21.40 11.02
N ALA A 29 19.34 21.46 10.06
CA ALA A 29 19.02 21.50 8.62
C ALA A 29 18.37 20.19 8.17
N SER A 30 18.89 19.04 8.62
CA SER A 30 18.30 17.72 8.35
C SER A 30 16.90 17.58 8.97
N GLN A 31 16.70 18.01 10.22
CA GLN A 31 15.39 18.00 10.88
C GLN A 31 14.40 18.98 10.22
N ARG A 32 14.85 20.16 9.74
CA ARG A 32 14.01 21.09 8.99
C ARG A 32 13.68 20.58 7.59
N ALA A 33 14.62 19.91 6.93
CA ALA A 33 14.38 19.25 5.64
C ALA A 33 13.35 18.11 5.78
N ASP A 34 13.37 17.40 6.91
CA ASP A 34 12.38 16.34 7.19
C ASP A 34 10.96 16.90 7.45
N GLN A 35 10.82 18.15 7.86
CA GLN A 35 9.52 18.80 8.06
C GLN A 35 9.03 19.59 6.83
N SER A 36 9.84 19.78 5.80
CA SER A 36 9.48 20.54 4.60
C SER A 36 8.75 19.70 3.55
N ASP A 37 7.98 20.37 2.70
CA ASP A 37 7.36 19.78 1.49
C ASP A 37 8.46 19.25 0.54
N GLN A 38 8.38 17.98 0.17
CA GLN A 38 9.43 17.28 -0.59
C GLN A 38 9.32 17.47 -2.12
N TRP A 39 8.35 18.25 -2.61
CA TRP A 39 8.14 18.41 -4.05
C TRP A 39 9.39 18.89 -4.81
N THR A 40 10.13 19.84 -4.26
CA THR A 40 11.37 20.35 -4.89
C THR A 40 12.42 19.25 -5.05
N GLN A 41 12.62 18.42 -4.05
CA GLN A 41 13.55 17.28 -4.08
C GLN A 41 13.09 16.21 -5.08
N ILE A 42 11.79 15.86 -5.07
CA ILE A 42 11.20 14.92 -6.03
C ILE A 42 11.39 15.44 -7.46
N LYS A 43 11.12 16.73 -7.70
CA LYS A 43 11.28 17.34 -9.02
C LYS A 43 12.74 17.39 -9.47
N LYS A 44 13.68 17.71 -8.56
CA LYS A 44 15.12 17.69 -8.82
C LYS A 44 15.63 16.28 -9.14
N ARG A 45 15.17 15.26 -8.41
CA ARG A 45 15.48 13.84 -8.66
C ARG A 45 14.89 13.34 -9.98
N GLY A 46 13.78 13.94 -10.43
CA GLY A 46 13.07 13.55 -11.65
C GLY A 46 12.27 12.24 -11.54
N THR A 47 12.19 11.65 -10.37
CA THR A 47 11.49 10.38 -10.11
C THR A 47 10.48 10.51 -8.99
N LEU A 48 9.39 9.72 -9.06
CA LEU A 48 8.42 9.50 -7.99
C LEU A 48 8.57 8.07 -7.49
N LEU A 49 8.92 7.90 -6.21
CA LEU A 49 9.06 6.59 -5.56
C LEU A 49 7.68 6.12 -5.08
N ILE A 50 7.22 5.01 -5.63
CA ILE A 50 5.85 4.49 -5.43
C ILE A 50 5.92 3.17 -4.69
N GLY A 51 5.40 3.11 -3.46
CA GLY A 51 5.31 1.88 -2.69
C GLY A 51 4.11 1.04 -3.11
N VAL A 52 4.37 -0.23 -3.43
CA VAL A 52 3.38 -1.20 -3.91
C VAL A 52 3.55 -2.57 -3.24
N ASP A 53 2.44 -3.28 -3.03
CA ASP A 53 2.41 -4.73 -2.88
C ASP A 53 2.26 -5.31 -4.30
N ASP A 54 3.35 -5.78 -4.89
CA ASP A 54 3.43 -6.23 -6.28
C ASP A 54 2.79 -7.61 -6.54
N SER A 55 1.93 -8.02 -5.62
CA SER A 55 1.07 -9.20 -5.71
C SER A 55 -0.43 -8.86 -5.74
N PHE A 56 -0.81 -7.57 -5.64
CA PHE A 56 -2.20 -7.13 -5.45
C PHE A 56 -2.94 -6.89 -6.77
N VAL A 57 -3.44 -7.97 -7.38
CA VAL A 57 -4.22 -7.94 -8.64
C VAL A 57 -5.60 -7.28 -8.44
N PRO A 58 -6.12 -6.52 -9.42
CA PRO A 58 -5.49 -6.06 -10.66
C PRO A 58 -4.75 -4.72 -10.51
N MET A 59 -4.52 -4.26 -9.26
CA MET A 59 -3.97 -2.93 -8.99
C MET A 59 -2.48 -2.86 -9.34
N ASP A 60 -1.67 -3.74 -8.73
CA ASP A 60 -0.23 -3.83 -8.95
C ASP A 60 0.21 -5.28 -8.83
N PHE A 61 0.71 -5.87 -9.90
CA PHE A 61 1.17 -7.26 -9.84
C PHE A 61 2.23 -7.57 -10.89
N ARG A 62 3.04 -8.60 -10.60
CA ARG A 62 4.04 -9.07 -11.54
C ARG A 62 3.46 -10.16 -12.43
N GLN A 63 3.64 -9.99 -13.73
CA GLN A 63 3.42 -11.04 -14.71
C GLN A 63 4.50 -12.13 -14.60
N LYS A 64 4.31 -13.27 -15.27
CA LYS A 64 5.26 -14.39 -15.25
C LYS A 64 6.68 -14.00 -15.71
N ASN A 65 6.81 -12.99 -16.56
CA ASN A 65 8.08 -12.45 -17.04
C ASN A 65 8.72 -11.40 -16.09
N GLY A 66 8.14 -11.20 -14.90
CA GLY A 66 8.61 -10.24 -13.91
C GLY A 66 8.14 -8.79 -14.12
N THR A 67 7.48 -8.48 -15.25
CA THR A 67 7.00 -7.12 -15.54
C THR A 67 5.89 -6.71 -14.58
N LEU A 68 6.05 -5.56 -13.93
CA LEU A 68 5.02 -4.97 -13.09
C LEU A 68 3.97 -4.28 -13.95
N VAL A 69 2.72 -4.69 -13.77
CA VAL A 69 1.53 -4.19 -14.47
C VAL A 69 0.37 -4.03 -13.51
N GLY A 70 -0.67 -3.32 -13.91
CA GLY A 70 -1.89 -3.18 -13.12
C GLY A 70 -2.56 -1.84 -13.32
N TYR A 71 -3.72 -1.71 -12.70
CA TYR A 71 -4.53 -0.50 -12.72
C TYR A 71 -3.76 0.70 -12.17
N ASP A 72 -3.22 0.58 -10.95
CA ASP A 72 -2.47 1.65 -10.29
C ASP A 72 -1.10 1.89 -10.95
N VAL A 73 -0.49 0.84 -11.52
CA VAL A 73 0.73 0.97 -12.32
C VAL A 73 0.49 1.85 -13.55
N ASP A 74 -0.59 1.60 -14.30
CA ASP A 74 -0.90 2.38 -15.49
C ASP A 74 -1.33 3.81 -15.12
N LEU A 75 -2.14 3.97 -14.04
CA LEU A 75 -2.58 5.28 -13.58
C LEU A 75 -1.41 6.13 -13.08
N SER A 76 -0.53 5.55 -12.28
CA SER A 76 0.65 6.27 -11.76
C SER A 76 1.64 6.64 -12.88
N ARG A 77 1.84 5.76 -13.88
CA ARG A 77 2.62 6.08 -15.08
C ARG A 77 2.04 7.26 -15.85
N ALA A 78 0.71 7.27 -16.05
CA ALA A 78 0.03 8.35 -16.73
C ALA A 78 0.13 9.69 -15.95
N VAL A 79 -0.05 9.66 -14.63
CA VAL A 79 0.16 10.82 -13.74
C VAL A 79 1.60 11.32 -13.80
N CYS A 80 2.59 10.43 -13.70
CA CYS A 80 4.00 10.79 -13.80
C CYS A 80 4.33 11.45 -15.14
N LYS A 81 3.75 10.94 -16.26
CA LYS A 81 3.90 11.55 -17.58
C LYS A 81 3.41 13.01 -17.60
N VAL A 82 2.22 13.28 -17.03
CA VAL A 82 1.69 14.66 -16.92
C VAL A 82 2.60 15.55 -16.07
N LEU A 83 3.21 15.00 -15.01
CA LEU A 83 4.08 15.77 -14.11
C LEU A 83 5.53 15.91 -14.61
N GLY A 84 5.89 15.23 -15.69
CA GLY A 84 7.28 15.18 -16.20
C GLY A 84 8.21 14.49 -15.18
N LEU A 85 7.74 13.38 -14.58
CA LEU A 85 8.48 12.52 -13.65
C LEU A 85 8.58 11.11 -14.22
N LYS A 86 9.60 10.35 -13.79
CA LYS A 86 9.71 8.91 -14.02
C LYS A 86 9.12 8.18 -12.81
N PRO A 87 8.15 7.23 -12.97
CA PRO A 87 7.71 6.40 -11.87
C PRO A 87 8.78 5.35 -11.55
N GLU A 88 9.04 5.15 -10.26
CA GLU A 88 9.92 4.12 -9.74
C GLU A 88 9.15 3.32 -8.67
N PHE A 89 8.87 2.05 -8.97
CA PHE A 89 8.06 1.19 -8.12
C PHE A 89 8.94 0.42 -7.17
N GLN A 90 8.62 0.51 -5.88
CA GLN A 90 9.29 -0.21 -4.81
C GLN A 90 8.32 -1.19 -4.17
N SER A 91 8.63 -2.49 -4.26
CA SER A 91 7.90 -3.52 -3.52
C SER A 91 8.16 -3.36 -2.03
N ILE A 92 7.10 -3.29 -1.25
CA ILE A 92 7.14 -3.11 0.20
C ILE A 92 6.30 -4.17 0.92
N ASP A 93 6.63 -4.46 2.16
CA ASP A 93 5.72 -5.15 3.06
C ASP A 93 4.50 -4.26 3.34
N TRP A 94 3.29 -4.77 3.04
CA TRP A 94 2.07 -4.00 3.21
C TRP A 94 1.82 -3.55 4.64
N ALA A 95 2.29 -4.29 5.64
CA ALA A 95 2.20 -3.89 7.04
C ALA A 95 3.11 -2.70 7.37
N MET A 96 4.16 -2.45 6.58
CA MET A 96 5.15 -1.38 6.79
C MET A 96 4.90 -0.12 5.98
N LYS A 97 3.90 -0.09 5.10
CA LYS A 97 3.64 0.98 4.12
C LYS A 97 3.63 2.40 4.70
N GLU A 98 2.97 2.58 5.86
CA GLU A 98 2.91 3.89 6.53
C GLU A 98 4.27 4.30 7.11
N THR A 99 5.05 3.33 7.59
CA THR A 99 6.42 3.54 8.09
C THR A 99 7.34 3.93 6.94
N GLU A 100 7.29 3.22 5.82
CA GLU A 100 8.06 3.51 4.61
C GLU A 100 7.76 4.92 4.07
N LEU A 101 6.47 5.28 4.01
CA LEU A 101 6.05 6.63 3.63
C LEU A 101 6.59 7.70 4.59
N LYS A 102 6.48 7.46 5.89
CA LYS A 102 6.94 8.40 6.94
C LYS A 102 8.45 8.61 6.88
N ASN A 103 9.21 7.54 6.68
CA ASN A 103 10.67 7.57 6.65
C ASN A 103 11.23 8.13 5.31
N GLY A 104 10.38 8.27 4.27
CA GLY A 104 10.78 8.81 2.99
C GLY A 104 11.46 7.82 2.05
N THR A 105 11.44 6.51 2.35
CA THR A 105 11.86 5.44 1.43
C THR A 105 10.96 5.38 0.21
N ILE A 106 9.69 5.76 0.37
CA ILE A 106 8.75 6.00 -0.72
C ILE A 106 8.17 7.41 -0.62
N ASP A 107 7.75 7.97 -1.76
CA ASP A 107 7.09 9.27 -1.79
C ASP A 107 5.58 9.15 -1.64
N VAL A 108 5.01 8.07 -2.15
CA VAL A 108 3.57 7.78 -2.12
C VAL A 108 3.30 6.28 -1.90
N ILE A 109 2.16 5.98 -1.27
CA ILE A 109 1.53 4.65 -1.28
C ILE A 109 0.49 4.68 -2.38
N TRP A 110 0.65 3.84 -3.42
CA TRP A 110 -0.28 3.78 -4.54
C TRP A 110 -0.55 2.33 -4.92
N ASN A 111 -1.54 1.71 -4.28
CA ASN A 111 -1.80 0.26 -4.38
C ASN A 111 -3.19 -0.08 -3.82
N GLY A 112 -4.25 0.38 -4.48
CA GLY A 112 -5.61 0.19 -3.96
C GLY A 112 -5.78 0.72 -2.53
N TYR A 113 -5.10 1.83 -2.19
CA TYR A 113 -4.96 2.27 -0.81
C TYR A 113 -6.19 3.02 -0.32
N THR A 114 -6.94 2.40 0.60
CA THR A 114 -8.16 2.97 1.18
C THR A 114 -7.83 4.18 2.05
N ALA A 115 -8.42 5.31 1.72
CA ALA A 115 -8.42 6.50 2.55
C ALA A 115 -9.41 6.31 3.71
N THR A 116 -8.89 6.27 4.94
CA THR A 116 -9.71 6.14 6.15
C THR A 116 -9.49 7.32 7.10
N PRO A 117 -10.47 7.67 7.96
CA PRO A 117 -10.28 8.73 8.96
C PRO A 117 -9.07 8.48 9.89
N ALA A 118 -8.77 7.23 10.21
CA ALA A 118 -7.60 6.88 11.02
C ALA A 118 -6.29 7.21 10.30
N ARG A 119 -6.16 6.84 9.02
CA ARG A 119 -5.01 7.13 8.16
C ARG A 119 -4.88 8.64 7.89
N ALA A 120 -5.99 9.35 7.69
CA ALA A 120 -6.01 10.79 7.46
C ALA A 120 -5.46 11.63 8.62
N LYS A 121 -5.41 11.09 9.84
CA LYS A 121 -4.72 11.74 10.97
C LYS A 121 -3.21 11.84 10.75
N GLN A 122 -2.60 10.91 10.01
CA GLN A 122 -1.15 10.82 9.83
C GLN A 122 -0.69 11.14 8.40
N GLN A 123 -1.59 11.05 7.42
CA GLN A 123 -1.30 11.18 5.99
C GLN A 123 -2.24 12.18 5.33
N ALA A 124 -1.85 12.65 4.16
CA ALA A 124 -2.72 13.31 3.20
C ALA A 124 -3.09 12.33 2.08
N PHE A 125 -4.18 12.60 1.40
CA PHE A 125 -4.67 11.80 0.29
C PHE A 125 -4.89 12.64 -0.96
N SER A 126 -4.75 11.99 -2.11
CA SER A 126 -5.22 12.55 -3.37
C SER A 126 -6.76 12.59 -3.43
N ARG A 127 -7.30 13.03 -4.56
CA ARG A 127 -8.70 12.73 -4.91
C ARG A 127 -8.91 11.23 -4.94
N VAL A 128 -10.14 10.82 -4.59
CA VAL A 128 -10.59 9.42 -4.70
C VAL A 128 -10.76 9.09 -6.17
N TYR A 129 -10.05 8.08 -6.64
CA TYR A 129 -10.08 7.67 -8.05
C TYR A 129 -10.82 6.35 -8.28
N GLU A 130 -11.12 5.60 -7.18
CA GLU A 130 -11.85 4.34 -7.24
C GLU A 130 -12.66 4.16 -5.95
N ARG A 131 -13.79 3.46 -6.04
CA ARG A 131 -14.59 3.02 -4.90
C ARG A 131 -14.71 1.52 -4.91
N SER A 132 -14.49 0.91 -3.77
CA SER A 132 -14.53 -0.53 -3.57
C SER A 132 -15.29 -0.87 -2.29
N GLY A 133 -15.21 -2.10 -1.86
CA GLY A 133 -15.72 -2.59 -0.59
C GLY A 133 -14.95 -3.84 -0.19
N GLN A 134 -15.36 -4.48 0.89
CA GLN A 134 -14.78 -5.75 1.32
C GLN A 134 -15.73 -6.90 1.00
N SER A 135 -15.20 -8.00 0.48
CA SER A 135 -15.96 -9.23 0.18
C SER A 135 -15.26 -10.45 0.76
N LEU A 136 -16.04 -11.43 1.15
CA LEU A 136 -15.55 -12.74 1.50
C LEU A 136 -15.47 -13.59 0.23
N VAL A 137 -14.27 -14.02 -0.14
CA VAL A 137 -14.06 -14.98 -1.24
C VAL A 137 -14.00 -16.39 -0.66
N VAL A 138 -14.81 -17.28 -1.21
CA VAL A 138 -14.91 -18.69 -0.80
C VAL A 138 -14.87 -19.59 -2.02
N ARG A 139 -14.52 -20.89 -1.83
CA ARG A 139 -14.72 -21.87 -2.88
C ARG A 139 -16.22 -22.10 -3.13
N LYS A 140 -16.59 -22.30 -4.38
CA LYS A 140 -18.00 -22.55 -4.76
C LYS A 140 -18.57 -23.84 -4.17
N ASP A 141 -17.73 -24.86 -4.02
CA ASP A 141 -18.08 -26.17 -3.48
C ASP A 141 -18.17 -26.21 -1.94
N ALA A 142 -17.77 -25.13 -1.26
CA ALA A 142 -17.70 -25.10 0.21
C ALA A 142 -19.06 -24.95 0.92
N GLY A 143 -20.19 -24.81 0.19
CA GLY A 143 -21.51 -24.65 0.77
C GLY A 143 -21.72 -23.33 1.55
N ILE A 144 -20.84 -22.33 1.35
CA ILE A 144 -20.90 -21.04 2.04
C ILE A 144 -21.62 -20.04 1.13
N HIS A 145 -22.75 -19.47 1.58
CA HIS A 145 -23.58 -18.53 0.81
C HIS A 145 -23.76 -17.18 1.52
N SER A 146 -23.40 -17.12 2.80
CA SER A 146 -23.48 -15.91 3.63
C SER A 146 -22.33 -15.89 4.64
N PHE A 147 -22.17 -14.76 5.31
CA PHE A 147 -21.20 -14.67 6.42
C PHE A 147 -21.56 -15.57 7.60
N ALA A 148 -22.86 -15.87 7.79
CA ALA A 148 -23.32 -16.77 8.85
C ALA A 148 -22.85 -18.22 8.62
N ASP A 149 -22.70 -18.64 7.36
CA ASP A 149 -22.22 -19.98 7.01
C ASP A 149 -20.72 -20.19 7.34
N MET A 150 -20.03 -19.12 7.73
CA MET A 150 -18.67 -19.17 8.28
C MET A 150 -18.63 -19.68 9.74
N LYS A 151 -19.78 -20.09 10.30
CA LYS A 151 -19.82 -20.67 11.66
C LYS A 151 -18.91 -21.88 11.75
N GLY A 152 -17.98 -21.84 12.70
CA GLY A 152 -17.01 -22.91 12.92
C GLY A 152 -15.87 -23.01 11.88
N LYS A 153 -15.76 -22.06 10.96
CA LYS A 153 -14.78 -22.02 9.87
C LYS A 153 -13.66 -21.03 10.13
N VAL A 154 -12.63 -21.04 9.27
CA VAL A 154 -11.42 -20.21 9.39
C VAL A 154 -11.38 -19.21 8.23
N VAL A 155 -11.11 -17.93 8.57
CA VAL A 155 -10.95 -16.85 7.57
C VAL A 155 -9.49 -16.41 7.49
N GLY A 156 -9.02 -16.14 6.26
CA GLY A 156 -7.73 -15.50 5.97
C GLY A 156 -7.89 -13.99 5.85
N LEU A 157 -6.90 -13.24 6.35
CA LEU A 157 -6.84 -11.78 6.32
C LEU A 157 -5.40 -11.33 6.04
N GLN A 158 -5.20 -10.32 5.19
CA GLN A 158 -3.89 -9.71 5.03
C GLN A 158 -3.63 -8.70 6.16
N GLN A 159 -2.45 -8.77 6.76
CA GLN A 159 -2.00 -7.85 7.81
C GLN A 159 -1.97 -6.40 7.29
N GLY A 160 -2.46 -5.45 8.10
CA GLY A 160 -2.45 -4.02 7.76
C GLY A 160 -3.43 -3.60 6.65
N SER A 161 -4.27 -4.54 6.12
CA SER A 161 -5.32 -4.23 5.16
C SER A 161 -6.55 -3.58 5.80
N THR A 162 -7.42 -2.99 4.98
CA THR A 162 -8.72 -2.50 5.44
C THR A 162 -9.63 -3.67 5.85
N ALA A 163 -9.58 -4.78 5.12
CA ALA A 163 -10.30 -6.01 5.48
C ALA A 163 -9.94 -6.49 6.90
N TYR A 164 -8.65 -6.47 7.26
CA TYR A 164 -8.21 -6.77 8.62
C TYR A 164 -8.83 -5.80 9.64
N THR A 165 -8.77 -4.50 9.36
CA THR A 165 -9.34 -3.47 10.25
C THR A 165 -10.84 -3.65 10.43
N ASP A 166 -11.57 -3.86 9.34
CA ASP A 166 -13.03 -4.00 9.34
C ASP A 166 -13.50 -5.28 10.01
N PHE A 167 -12.74 -6.37 9.89
CA PHE A 167 -13.02 -7.60 10.60
C PHE A 167 -13.08 -7.38 12.12
N TYR A 168 -12.20 -6.53 12.67
CA TYR A 168 -12.19 -6.22 14.10
C TYR A 168 -13.15 -5.08 14.49
N LYS A 169 -13.29 -4.09 13.63
CA LYS A 169 -14.15 -2.93 13.86
C LYS A 169 -15.63 -3.27 13.82
N TYR A 170 -16.00 -4.25 12.97
CA TYR A 170 -17.39 -4.69 12.79
C TYR A 170 -17.56 -6.17 13.16
N PRO A 171 -17.35 -6.57 14.43
CA PRO A 171 -17.29 -7.97 14.83
C PRO A 171 -18.61 -8.72 14.59
N ALA A 172 -19.73 -8.02 14.60
CA ALA A 172 -21.07 -8.59 14.33
C ALA A 172 -21.25 -9.01 12.86
N LYS A 173 -20.39 -8.58 11.93
CA LYS A 173 -20.50 -8.90 10.51
C LYS A 173 -19.97 -10.31 10.20
N LEU A 174 -18.69 -10.57 10.46
CA LEU A 174 -18.04 -11.84 10.14
C LEU A 174 -17.39 -12.49 11.38
N LYS A 175 -16.69 -11.70 12.22
CA LYS A 175 -15.86 -12.19 13.30
C LYS A 175 -16.62 -13.09 14.29
N ARG A 176 -17.89 -12.80 14.58
CA ARG A 176 -18.73 -13.57 15.51
C ARG A 176 -19.03 -15.00 15.05
N TYR A 177 -18.91 -15.28 13.77
CA TYR A 177 -19.24 -16.58 13.20
C TYR A 177 -18.02 -17.49 13.09
N VAL A 178 -16.85 -16.93 12.80
CA VAL A 178 -15.66 -17.74 12.52
C VAL A 178 -15.11 -18.40 13.79
N LYS A 179 -14.64 -19.63 13.65
CA LYS A 179 -13.87 -20.36 14.67
C LYS A 179 -12.49 -19.77 14.89
N GLY A 180 -11.87 -19.28 13.82
CA GLY A 180 -10.52 -18.76 13.84
C GLY A 180 -10.17 -17.91 12.62
N ARG A 181 -8.98 -17.33 12.66
CA ARG A 181 -8.42 -16.54 11.58
C ARG A 181 -6.94 -16.82 11.41
N ILE A 182 -6.45 -16.71 10.18
CA ILE A 182 -5.03 -16.72 9.87
C ILE A 182 -4.68 -15.38 9.24
N ILE A 183 -3.59 -14.77 9.72
CA ILE A 183 -3.09 -13.49 9.23
C ILE A 183 -1.94 -13.77 8.29
N TYR A 184 -2.03 -13.24 7.08
CA TYR A 184 -1.06 -13.40 6.01
C TYR A 184 -0.34 -12.09 5.73
N GLN A 185 0.88 -12.17 5.24
CA GLN A 185 1.65 -11.02 4.79
C GLN A 185 1.08 -10.44 3.49
N ASP A 186 0.65 -11.33 2.59
CA ASP A 186 0.06 -10.99 1.29
C ASP A 186 -1.20 -11.81 1.02
N ASN A 187 -2.02 -11.32 0.08
CA ASN A 187 -3.25 -12.00 -0.30
C ASN A 187 -3.00 -13.30 -1.08
N ASN A 188 -1.92 -13.41 -1.86
CA ASN A 188 -1.64 -14.63 -2.64
C ASN A 188 -1.47 -15.84 -1.73
N SER A 189 -0.72 -15.68 -0.63
CA SER A 189 -0.55 -16.72 0.39
C SER A 189 -1.89 -17.15 1.00
N ALA A 190 -2.78 -16.20 1.29
CA ALA A 190 -4.14 -16.52 1.76
C ALA A 190 -4.95 -17.31 0.73
N PHE A 191 -4.85 -16.94 -0.55
CA PHE A 191 -5.56 -17.65 -1.62
C PHE A 191 -4.98 -19.05 -1.92
N LEU A 192 -3.67 -19.24 -1.75
CA LEU A 192 -3.08 -20.59 -1.82
C LEU A 192 -3.62 -21.48 -0.71
N ASP A 193 -3.80 -20.98 0.49
CA ASP A 193 -4.37 -21.71 1.62
C ASP A 193 -5.88 -21.96 1.43
N LEU A 194 -6.61 -21.00 0.86
CA LEU A 194 -8.01 -21.20 0.46
C LEU A 194 -8.15 -22.31 -0.57
N LYS A 195 -7.28 -22.32 -1.59
CA LYS A 195 -7.25 -23.36 -2.63
C LYS A 195 -6.95 -24.75 -2.03
N ALA A 196 -6.00 -24.80 -1.10
CA ALA A 196 -5.62 -26.05 -0.43
C ALA A 196 -6.62 -26.51 0.64
N GLY A 197 -7.68 -25.72 0.93
CA GLY A 197 -8.67 -26.04 1.96
C GLY A 197 -8.16 -25.87 3.40
N ARG A 198 -7.04 -25.17 3.62
CA ARG A 198 -6.50 -24.87 4.96
C ARG A 198 -7.27 -23.75 5.65
N ILE A 199 -7.91 -22.90 4.86
CA ILE A 199 -8.90 -21.90 5.31
C ILE A 199 -10.16 -22.02 4.46
N ASP A 200 -11.27 -21.48 4.95
CA ASP A 200 -12.59 -21.60 4.32
C ASP A 200 -12.98 -20.35 3.51
N GLY A 201 -12.36 -19.21 3.79
CA GLY A 201 -12.60 -17.97 3.07
C GLY A 201 -11.49 -16.94 3.28
N VAL A 202 -11.40 -15.98 2.37
CA VAL A 202 -10.51 -14.81 2.46
C VAL A 202 -11.36 -13.56 2.45
N LEU A 203 -11.26 -12.72 3.48
CA LEU A 203 -11.87 -11.38 3.46
C LEU A 203 -10.86 -10.41 2.85
N THR A 204 -11.22 -9.79 1.75
CA THR A 204 -10.35 -8.89 0.97
C THR A 204 -11.16 -7.86 0.19
N GLY A 205 -10.48 -6.89 -0.44
CA GLY A 205 -11.14 -5.91 -1.32
C GLY A 205 -11.93 -6.59 -2.44
N THR A 206 -13.15 -6.12 -2.69
CA THR A 206 -14.08 -6.69 -3.68
C THR A 206 -13.47 -6.73 -5.08
N VAL A 207 -12.72 -5.69 -5.48
CA VAL A 207 -12.05 -5.62 -6.79
C VAL A 207 -11.00 -6.73 -6.90
N TYR A 208 -10.16 -6.89 -5.87
CA TYR A 208 -9.14 -7.93 -5.81
C TYR A 208 -9.77 -9.34 -5.86
N GLY A 209 -10.71 -9.60 -4.95
CA GLY A 209 -11.38 -10.89 -4.88
C GLY A 209 -12.12 -11.26 -6.17
N GLY A 210 -12.78 -10.27 -6.79
CA GLY A 210 -13.47 -10.44 -8.07
C GLY A 210 -12.54 -10.77 -9.22
N TYR A 211 -11.41 -10.07 -9.31
CA TYR A 211 -10.39 -10.35 -10.32
C TYR A 211 -9.77 -11.73 -10.13
N TYR A 212 -9.44 -12.09 -8.90
CA TYR A 212 -8.90 -13.40 -8.55
C TYR A 212 -9.87 -14.53 -8.95
N ALA A 213 -11.13 -14.41 -8.53
CA ALA A 213 -12.15 -15.41 -8.83
C ALA A 213 -12.41 -15.58 -10.34
N LYS A 214 -12.23 -14.53 -11.13
CA LYS A 214 -12.50 -14.54 -12.58
C LYS A 214 -11.30 -14.95 -13.42
N HIS A 215 -10.07 -14.61 -13.03
CA HIS A 215 -8.90 -14.66 -13.92
C HIS A 215 -7.78 -15.60 -13.46
N LEU A 216 -7.60 -15.82 -12.15
CA LEU A 216 -6.40 -16.50 -11.66
C LEU A 216 -6.62 -17.93 -11.17
N ALA A 217 -7.82 -18.27 -10.74
CA ALA A 217 -8.05 -19.51 -10.00
C ALA A 217 -8.78 -20.60 -10.81
N GLY A 218 -8.95 -20.42 -12.13
CA GLY A 218 -9.95 -21.21 -12.85
C GLY A 218 -11.32 -20.58 -12.64
N SER A 219 -11.90 -20.04 -13.69
CA SER A 219 -13.02 -19.08 -13.67
C SER A 219 -14.31 -19.54 -12.98
N ASN A 220 -14.33 -20.73 -12.39
CA ASN A 220 -15.51 -21.30 -11.75
C ASN A 220 -15.32 -21.79 -10.31
N ASP A 221 -14.14 -21.70 -9.72
CA ASP A 221 -13.84 -22.34 -8.43
C ASP A 221 -14.22 -21.49 -7.22
N TYR A 222 -14.40 -20.17 -7.41
CA TYR A 222 -14.62 -19.23 -6.33
C TYR A 222 -15.84 -18.32 -6.55
N LYS A 223 -16.40 -17.81 -5.47
CA LYS A 223 -17.45 -16.81 -5.45
C LYS A 223 -17.21 -15.77 -4.39
N LEU A 224 -17.76 -14.56 -4.59
CA LEU A 224 -17.76 -13.46 -3.64
C LEU A 224 -19.07 -13.42 -2.89
N ILE A 225 -18.98 -13.09 -1.61
CA ILE A 225 -20.13 -12.96 -0.72
C ILE A 225 -20.04 -11.61 0.00
N GLY A 226 -21.15 -10.90 0.09
CA GLY A 226 -21.32 -9.75 0.96
C GLY A 226 -20.53 -8.50 0.58
N SER A 227 -20.47 -8.16 -0.71
CA SER A 227 -19.80 -6.95 -1.22
C SER A 227 -20.38 -5.64 -0.67
N ASP A 228 -21.56 -5.67 -0.08
CA ASP A 228 -22.32 -4.57 0.50
C ASP A 228 -22.42 -4.62 2.04
N VAL A 229 -21.80 -5.62 2.66
CA VAL A 229 -21.91 -5.84 4.11
C VAL A 229 -21.05 -4.88 4.91
N PHE A 230 -19.84 -4.57 4.42
CA PHE A 230 -18.95 -3.59 5.01
C PHE A 230 -19.15 -2.21 4.38
N PRO A 231 -18.71 -1.12 5.05
CA PRO A 231 -18.72 0.21 4.44
C PRO A 231 -17.96 0.23 3.13
N GLN A 232 -18.39 1.10 2.22
CA GLN A 232 -17.67 1.32 0.97
C GLN A 232 -16.33 2.02 1.24
N ASP A 233 -15.27 1.50 0.65
CA ASP A 233 -13.94 2.06 0.69
C ASP A 233 -13.77 3.13 -0.39
N GLU A 234 -12.97 4.13 -0.08
CA GLU A 234 -12.57 5.18 -1.01
C GLU A 234 -11.06 5.07 -1.25
N VAL A 235 -10.69 4.75 -2.49
CA VAL A 235 -9.31 4.48 -2.87
C VAL A 235 -8.66 5.76 -3.36
N ALA A 236 -7.50 6.09 -2.78
CA ALA A 236 -6.74 7.30 -3.08
C ALA A 236 -5.24 7.07 -2.88
N VAL A 237 -4.41 7.94 -3.43
CA VAL A 237 -2.96 7.91 -3.20
C VAL A 237 -2.65 8.41 -1.80
N GLY A 238 -1.93 7.62 -1.00
CA GLY A 238 -1.41 8.04 0.30
C GLY A 238 -0.13 8.84 0.16
N ILE A 239 -0.06 10.01 0.82
CA ILE A 239 1.04 10.98 0.69
C ILE A 239 1.40 11.49 2.08
N ARG A 240 2.67 11.79 2.35
CA ARG A 240 3.05 12.43 3.62
C ARG A 240 2.25 13.72 3.85
N LYS A 241 1.79 13.94 5.06
CA LYS A 241 0.91 15.07 5.40
C LYS A 241 1.53 16.44 5.10
N LYS A 242 2.86 16.52 5.16
CA LYS A 242 3.64 17.73 4.85
C LYS A 242 3.77 18.02 3.35
N ASP A 243 3.63 17.02 2.49
CA ASP A 243 3.86 17.12 1.05
C ASP A 243 2.64 17.67 0.30
N ARG A 244 2.17 18.84 0.73
CA ARG A 244 0.95 19.47 0.20
C ARG A 244 1.04 19.83 -1.28
N THR A 245 2.24 20.17 -1.76
CA THR A 245 2.45 20.46 -3.18
C THR A 245 2.32 19.19 -4.00
N LEU A 246 2.87 18.06 -3.55
CA LEU A 246 2.71 16.76 -4.22
C LEU A 246 1.23 16.36 -4.33
N VAL A 247 0.43 16.54 -3.26
CA VAL A 247 -1.03 16.32 -3.29
C VAL A 247 -1.68 17.15 -4.39
N LYS A 248 -1.38 18.47 -4.46
CA LYS A 248 -1.93 19.36 -5.49
C LYS A 248 -1.52 18.92 -6.89
N LYS A 249 -0.26 18.50 -7.08
CA LYS A 249 0.28 18.06 -8.39
C LYS A 249 -0.37 16.76 -8.84
N ILE A 250 -0.49 15.76 -7.97
CA ILE A 250 -1.18 14.49 -8.29
C ILE A 250 -2.65 14.77 -8.63
N ASN A 251 -3.35 15.58 -7.83
CA ASN A 251 -4.74 15.94 -8.07
C ASN A 251 -4.94 16.71 -9.39
N TYR A 252 -4.01 17.58 -9.74
CA TYR A 252 -3.99 18.22 -11.05
C TYR A 252 -3.86 17.21 -12.18
N ALA A 253 -2.88 16.30 -12.08
CA ALA A 253 -2.65 15.29 -13.10
C ALA A 253 -3.86 14.34 -13.25
N LEU A 254 -4.47 13.87 -12.15
CA LEU A 254 -5.68 13.06 -12.20
C LEU A 254 -6.83 13.77 -12.91
N LYS A 255 -7.01 15.08 -12.70
CA LYS A 255 -8.00 15.89 -13.45
C LYS A 255 -7.69 16.01 -14.93
N VAL A 256 -6.41 16.11 -15.31
CA VAL A 256 -5.99 16.10 -16.73
C VAL A 256 -6.38 14.77 -17.37
N LEU A 257 -6.05 13.63 -16.70
CA LEU A 257 -6.39 12.29 -17.19
C LEU A 257 -7.90 12.01 -17.22
N GLN A 258 -8.68 12.63 -16.33
CA GLN A 258 -10.14 12.59 -16.39
C GLN A 258 -10.65 13.34 -17.63
N LYS A 259 -10.13 14.55 -17.88
CA LYS A 259 -10.56 15.41 -18.98
C LYS A 259 -10.21 14.85 -20.35
N ASP A 260 -9.05 14.23 -20.51
CA ASP A 260 -8.58 13.69 -21.80
C ASP A 260 -9.06 12.24 -22.05
N GLY A 261 -9.80 11.65 -21.11
CA GLY A 261 -10.38 10.31 -21.21
C GLY A 261 -9.41 9.15 -20.84
N THR A 262 -8.16 9.45 -20.49
CA THR A 262 -7.16 8.43 -20.11
C THR A 262 -7.61 7.64 -18.86
N LEU A 263 -8.16 8.33 -17.85
CA LEU A 263 -8.68 7.67 -16.64
C LEU A 263 -9.78 6.66 -16.98
N ARG A 264 -10.72 7.02 -17.86
CA ARG A 264 -11.80 6.14 -18.33
C ARG A 264 -11.26 4.91 -19.06
N GLN A 265 -10.24 5.10 -19.91
CA GLN A 265 -9.61 3.98 -20.63
C GLN A 265 -8.92 3.01 -19.68
N ILE A 266 -8.22 3.51 -18.64
CA ILE A 266 -7.57 2.68 -17.62
C ILE A 266 -8.62 1.91 -16.80
N ASN A 267 -9.72 2.56 -16.38
CA ASN A 267 -10.85 1.93 -15.70
C ASN A 267 -11.45 0.80 -16.54
N LYS A 268 -11.71 1.05 -17.81
CA LYS A 268 -12.28 0.04 -18.73
C LYS A 268 -11.33 -1.13 -18.94
N LYS A 269 -10.03 -0.86 -19.12
CA LYS A 269 -9.00 -1.88 -19.33
C LYS A 269 -8.89 -2.86 -18.16
N TRP A 270 -8.83 -2.34 -16.94
CA TRP A 270 -8.48 -3.14 -15.76
C TRP A 270 -9.68 -3.58 -14.93
N LEU A 271 -10.69 -2.72 -14.80
CA LEU A 271 -11.86 -2.97 -13.95
C LEU A 271 -13.10 -3.34 -14.74
N GLY A 272 -13.06 -3.19 -16.08
CA GLY A 272 -14.20 -3.46 -16.95
C GLY A 272 -15.36 -2.45 -16.81
N ILE A 273 -15.13 -1.32 -16.14
CA ILE A 273 -16.14 -0.27 -15.90
C ILE A 273 -15.86 0.97 -16.75
N ASP A 274 -16.91 1.54 -17.32
CA ASP A 274 -16.84 2.74 -18.15
C ASP A 274 -17.15 3.98 -17.28
N THR A 275 -16.18 4.38 -16.46
CA THR A 275 -16.27 5.55 -15.58
C THR A 275 -14.98 6.35 -15.58
N ASP A 276 -15.11 7.64 -15.30
CA ASP A 276 -14.00 8.56 -15.03
C ASP A 276 -14.14 9.17 -13.62
N TYR A 277 -14.75 8.43 -12.70
CA TYR A 277 -15.00 8.90 -11.35
C TYR A 277 -13.75 9.46 -10.69
N LEU A 278 -13.91 10.65 -10.12
CA LEU A 278 -12.88 11.33 -9.34
C LEU A 278 -13.54 12.10 -8.20
N GLY A 279 -13.51 11.51 -7.00
CA GLY A 279 -14.17 12.03 -5.80
C GLY A 279 -13.58 13.35 -5.27
N PRO A 280 -14.21 13.94 -4.25
CA PRO A 280 -13.74 15.18 -3.64
C PRO A 280 -12.33 15.05 -3.05
N VAL A 281 -11.60 16.18 -2.99
CA VAL A 281 -10.23 16.26 -2.48
C VAL A 281 -10.19 16.17 -0.94
N ASP A 282 -11.24 16.62 -0.27
CA ASP A 282 -11.19 16.98 1.16
C ASP A 282 -12.15 16.16 2.05
N GLN A 283 -12.53 14.97 1.63
CA GLN A 283 -13.51 14.18 2.37
C GLN A 283 -13.01 13.64 3.74
N PHE A 284 -11.73 13.86 4.07
CA PHE A 284 -11.12 13.37 5.32
C PHE A 284 -10.52 14.49 6.18
N LYS A 285 -11.00 15.72 6.02
CA LYS A 285 -10.66 16.83 6.92
C LYS A 285 -11.24 16.67 8.30
#